data_974b0df7fd035b2beb9ecbafb55d35fc
#
_entry.id   974b0df7fd035b2beb9ecbafb55d35fc
#
_cell.length_a   1.000
_cell.length_b   1.000
_cell.length_c   1.000
_cell.angle_alpha   90.00
_cell.angle_beta   90.00
_cell.angle_gamma   90.00
#
_symmetry.space_group_name_H-M   'P 1'
#
loop_
_entity.id
_entity.type
_entity.pdbx_description
1 polymer ?
#
loop_
_entity_poly.entity_id
_entity_poly.type
_entity_poly.pdbx_seq_one_letter_code
_entity_poly.pdbx_strand_id
1 'polypeptide(L)'
;MYKRQAGFNPMDLKRGIDKAVSKAVESIQSMAAPCEENSSIAQVGTISANSDAEVGDIIAEAMDKVGKEGVITVEEASGIENELEVVEGMQFDRGYLSPYFINNQEKMITELEDPMILLHDSKISNIRDLLPLLESVAKAGKSLLIIAEDVEGEALATLVVNNMRGVVKVSACKAPGFGDRRKAMLEDIAILTGGTVISEEVGLSLETATIESLGTAKKVVLSKENTTVTVSYTHLTLPTSVT
;
A
#
# COMPACT_ATOMS: atom_id res chain seq x y z
N MET A 1 16.93 -33.66 16.22
CA MET A 1 17.15 -33.40 17.65
C MET A 1 18.23 -34.28 18.27
N TYR A 2 18.45 -35.53 17.84
CA TYR A 2 19.36 -36.51 18.43
C TYR A 2 20.87 -36.24 18.27
N LYS A 3 21.31 -35.49 17.24
CA LYS A 3 22.75 -35.25 17.00
C LYS A 3 23.40 -34.29 18.00
N ARG A 4 22.64 -33.41 18.64
CA ARG A 4 23.14 -32.55 19.73
C ARG A 4 23.48 -33.33 21.01
N GLN A 5 22.79 -34.43 21.22
CA GLN A 5 22.97 -35.29 22.40
C GLN A 5 24.14 -36.27 22.25
N ALA A 6 24.66 -36.45 21.03
CA ALA A 6 25.78 -37.34 20.73
C ALA A 6 27.17 -36.70 20.94
N GLY A 7 27.26 -35.55 21.60
CA GLY A 7 28.55 -34.95 21.98
C GLY A 7 29.31 -34.24 20.86
N PHE A 8 28.67 -33.96 19.71
CA PHE A 8 29.27 -33.16 18.65
C PHE A 8 29.38 -31.69 19.04
N ASN A 9 30.50 -31.06 18.66
CA ASN A 9 30.68 -29.62 18.86
C ASN A 9 29.59 -28.84 18.13
N PRO A 10 28.77 -27.99 18.83
CA PRO A 10 27.69 -27.25 18.22
C PRO A 10 28.14 -26.29 17.10
N MET A 11 29.35 -25.74 17.22
CA MET A 11 29.89 -24.79 16.22
C MET A 11 30.27 -25.52 14.93
N ASP A 12 30.85 -26.72 15.03
CA ASP A 12 31.18 -27.52 13.85
C ASP A 12 29.92 -28.04 13.16
N LEU A 13 28.90 -28.40 13.95
CA LEU A 13 27.60 -28.79 13.43
C LEU A 13 26.93 -27.60 12.68
N LYS A 14 27.00 -26.40 13.25
CA LYS A 14 26.50 -25.19 12.57
C LYS A 14 27.23 -24.97 11.26
N ARG A 15 28.57 -24.98 11.26
CA ARG A 15 29.37 -24.79 10.02
C ARG A 15 29.02 -25.82 8.94
N GLY A 16 28.77 -27.09 9.36
CA GLY A 16 28.33 -28.14 8.45
C GLY A 16 26.94 -27.85 7.84
N ILE A 17 26.00 -27.38 8.66
CA ILE A 17 24.66 -27.00 8.21
C ILE A 17 24.76 -25.80 7.25
N ASP A 18 25.49 -24.76 7.61
CA ASP A 18 25.66 -23.55 6.77
C ASP A 18 26.24 -23.94 5.40
N LYS A 19 27.27 -24.81 5.34
CA LYS A 19 27.81 -25.34 4.09
C LYS A 19 26.78 -26.13 3.27
N ALA A 20 26.00 -26.98 3.92
CA ALA A 20 24.97 -27.78 3.24
C ALA A 20 23.87 -26.88 2.68
N VAL A 21 23.43 -25.85 3.44
CA VAL A 21 22.44 -24.88 2.99
C VAL A 21 22.95 -24.10 1.77
N SER A 22 24.19 -23.57 1.82
CA SER A 22 24.78 -22.85 0.69
C SER A 22 24.82 -23.73 -0.57
N LYS A 23 25.24 -25.01 -0.42
CA LYS A 23 25.29 -25.93 -1.56
C LYS A 23 23.91 -26.30 -2.10
N ALA A 24 22.92 -26.45 -1.23
CA ALA A 24 21.54 -26.70 -1.64
C ALA A 24 20.97 -25.47 -2.40
N VAL A 25 21.21 -24.25 -1.90
CA VAL A 25 20.77 -23.01 -2.57
C VAL A 25 21.41 -22.89 -3.95
N GLU A 26 22.74 -23.08 -4.08
CA GLU A 26 23.42 -23.08 -5.40
C GLU A 26 22.78 -24.11 -6.35
N SER A 27 22.50 -25.32 -5.87
CA SER A 27 21.89 -26.37 -6.68
C SER A 27 20.48 -26.00 -7.13
N ILE A 28 19.65 -25.44 -6.24
CA ILE A 28 18.30 -24.96 -6.57
C ILE A 28 18.37 -23.83 -7.59
N GLN A 29 19.26 -22.85 -7.40
CA GLN A 29 19.45 -21.76 -8.35
C GLN A 29 19.88 -22.25 -9.75
N SER A 30 20.73 -23.29 -9.82
CA SER A 30 21.15 -23.87 -11.10
C SER A 30 20.03 -24.63 -11.84
N MET A 31 19.00 -25.09 -11.10
CA MET A 31 17.84 -25.78 -11.68
C MET A 31 16.68 -24.84 -11.97
N ALA A 32 16.75 -23.58 -11.49
CA ALA A 32 15.68 -22.60 -11.69
C ALA A 32 15.54 -22.26 -13.17
N ALA A 33 14.32 -22.33 -13.68
CA ALA A 33 13.97 -21.87 -15.02
C ALA A 33 13.15 -20.57 -14.91
N PRO A 34 13.40 -19.58 -15.78
CA PRO A 34 12.60 -18.36 -15.79
C PRO A 34 11.15 -18.67 -16.18
N CYS A 35 10.20 -18.08 -15.46
CA CYS A 35 8.78 -18.23 -15.71
C CYS A 35 8.32 -17.02 -16.55
N GLU A 36 8.34 -17.16 -17.88
CA GLU A 36 8.06 -16.05 -18.80
C GLU A 36 6.71 -16.18 -19.51
N GLU A 37 6.21 -17.40 -19.65
CA GLU A 37 4.96 -17.69 -20.34
C GLU A 37 3.76 -17.73 -19.39
N ASN A 38 2.61 -17.22 -19.82
CA ASN A 38 1.36 -17.25 -19.04
C ASN A 38 0.96 -18.67 -18.62
N SER A 39 1.26 -19.66 -19.46
CA SER A 39 1.04 -21.07 -19.14
C SER A 39 1.84 -21.54 -17.92
N SER A 40 3.09 -21.10 -17.82
CA SER A 40 3.98 -21.39 -16.70
C SER A 40 3.52 -20.68 -15.42
N ILE A 41 3.04 -19.45 -15.57
CA ILE A 41 2.48 -18.66 -14.46
C ILE A 41 1.22 -19.36 -13.91
N ALA A 42 0.30 -19.78 -14.80
CA ALA A 42 -0.90 -20.53 -14.43
C ALA A 42 -0.56 -21.84 -13.69
N GLN A 43 0.44 -22.59 -14.17
CA GLN A 43 0.89 -23.83 -13.52
C GLN A 43 1.45 -23.59 -12.11
N VAL A 44 2.27 -22.57 -11.93
CA VAL A 44 2.80 -22.20 -10.60
C VAL A 44 1.67 -21.75 -9.68
N GLY A 45 0.74 -20.92 -10.18
CA GLY A 45 -0.45 -20.50 -9.45
C GLY A 45 -1.31 -21.69 -9.02
N THR A 46 -1.59 -22.62 -9.93
CA THR A 46 -2.34 -23.85 -9.66
C THR A 46 -1.69 -24.70 -8.57
N ILE A 47 -0.37 -24.90 -8.63
CA ILE A 47 0.36 -25.68 -7.62
C ILE A 47 0.28 -24.98 -6.25
N SER A 48 0.44 -23.66 -6.22
CA SER A 48 0.37 -22.85 -4.98
C SER A 48 -1.03 -22.87 -4.36
N ALA A 49 -2.06 -22.98 -5.18
CA ALA A 49 -3.47 -23.06 -4.79
C ALA A 49 -3.96 -24.52 -4.55
N ASN A 50 -3.10 -25.43 -4.15
CA ASN A 50 -3.43 -26.86 -3.91
C ASN A 50 -4.02 -27.57 -5.13
N SER A 51 -3.49 -27.31 -6.30
CA SER A 51 -3.96 -27.85 -7.60
C SER A 51 -5.32 -27.33 -8.07
N ASP A 52 -5.69 -26.14 -7.62
CA ASP A 52 -6.86 -25.43 -8.13
C ASP A 52 -6.47 -24.70 -9.42
N ALA A 53 -6.95 -25.20 -10.55
CA ALA A 53 -6.64 -24.65 -11.87
C ALA A 53 -7.35 -23.31 -12.12
N GLU A 54 -8.53 -23.09 -11.56
CA GLU A 54 -9.30 -21.85 -11.72
C GLU A 54 -8.53 -20.67 -11.09
N VAL A 55 -8.01 -20.84 -9.90
CA VAL A 55 -7.16 -19.83 -9.23
C VAL A 55 -5.88 -19.59 -10.02
N GLY A 56 -5.26 -20.65 -10.57
CA GLY A 56 -4.06 -20.52 -11.41
C GLY A 56 -4.30 -19.69 -12.67
N ASP A 57 -5.42 -19.91 -13.33
CA ASP A 57 -5.80 -19.20 -14.55
C ASP A 57 -6.13 -17.72 -14.27
N ILE A 58 -6.84 -17.42 -13.19
CA ILE A 58 -7.13 -16.04 -12.76
C ILE A 58 -5.83 -15.27 -12.45
N ILE A 59 -4.87 -15.90 -11.77
CA ILE A 59 -3.55 -15.28 -11.49
C ILE A 59 -2.79 -15.01 -12.78
N ALA A 60 -2.81 -15.93 -13.74
CA ALA A 60 -2.15 -15.73 -15.03
C ALA A 60 -2.83 -14.62 -15.84
N GLU A 61 -4.16 -14.53 -15.84
CA GLU A 61 -4.89 -13.42 -16.46
C GLU A 61 -4.60 -12.08 -15.78
N ALA A 62 -4.52 -12.05 -14.45
CA ALA A 62 -4.13 -10.86 -13.72
C ALA A 62 -2.74 -10.39 -14.13
N MET A 63 -1.76 -11.30 -14.17
CA MET A 63 -0.39 -11.00 -14.57
C MET A 63 -0.29 -10.49 -16.02
N ASP A 64 -1.12 -11.02 -16.91
CA ASP A 64 -1.18 -10.56 -18.31
C ASP A 64 -1.69 -9.11 -18.42
N LYS A 65 -2.67 -8.76 -17.58
CA LYS A 65 -3.27 -7.40 -17.56
C LYS A 65 -2.39 -6.37 -16.88
N VAL A 66 -1.73 -6.70 -15.77
CA VAL A 66 -0.93 -5.74 -14.99
C VAL A 66 0.56 -5.76 -15.38
N GLY A 67 1.01 -6.79 -16.10
CA GLY A 67 2.41 -6.98 -16.47
C GLY A 67 3.27 -7.53 -15.32
N LYS A 68 4.55 -7.81 -15.63
CA LYS A 68 5.50 -8.42 -14.67
C LYS A 68 5.84 -7.55 -13.47
N GLU A 69 5.71 -6.24 -13.62
CA GLU A 69 5.97 -5.25 -12.58
C GLU A 69 4.72 -4.92 -11.75
N GLY A 70 3.56 -5.48 -12.12
CA GLY A 70 2.30 -5.23 -11.45
C GLY A 70 2.21 -5.93 -10.10
N VAL A 71 1.50 -5.31 -9.17
CA VAL A 71 1.22 -5.89 -7.85
C VAL A 71 -0.12 -6.60 -7.89
N ILE A 72 -0.15 -7.86 -7.48
CA ILE A 72 -1.37 -8.67 -7.34
C ILE A 72 -1.62 -8.89 -5.85
N THR A 73 -2.79 -8.47 -5.38
CA THR A 73 -3.27 -8.72 -4.01
C THR A 73 -4.46 -9.67 -4.06
N VAL A 74 -4.61 -10.49 -3.03
CA VAL A 74 -5.74 -11.40 -2.86
C VAL A 74 -6.50 -10.98 -1.62
N GLU A 75 -7.81 -10.75 -1.77
CA GLU A 75 -8.70 -10.32 -0.69
C GLU A 75 -9.93 -11.22 -0.63
N GLU A 76 -10.57 -11.31 0.53
CA GLU A 76 -11.84 -12.00 0.67
C GLU A 76 -12.97 -11.15 0.07
N ALA A 77 -13.63 -11.68 -0.95
CA ALA A 77 -14.82 -11.06 -1.52
C ALA A 77 -16.09 -11.53 -0.79
N SER A 78 -17.14 -10.73 -0.83
CA SER A 78 -18.46 -11.08 -0.29
C SER A 78 -19.25 -12.02 -1.20
N GLY A 79 -18.76 -12.30 -2.41
CA GLY A 79 -19.34 -13.18 -3.42
C GLY A 79 -18.95 -14.65 -3.24
N ILE A 80 -19.59 -15.53 -4.03
CA ILE A 80 -19.28 -16.97 -4.06
C ILE A 80 -18.26 -17.29 -5.16
N GLU A 81 -18.18 -16.45 -6.18
CA GLU A 81 -17.28 -16.61 -7.32
C GLU A 81 -16.04 -15.75 -7.17
N ASN A 82 -14.92 -16.21 -7.73
CA ASN A 82 -13.69 -15.44 -7.78
C ASN A 82 -13.83 -14.32 -8.82
N GLU A 83 -13.47 -13.09 -8.45
CA GLU A 83 -13.53 -11.94 -9.33
C GLU A 83 -12.12 -11.34 -9.49
N LEU A 84 -11.80 -10.92 -10.72
CA LEU A 84 -10.57 -10.21 -11.04
C LEU A 84 -10.88 -8.73 -11.28
N GLU A 85 -10.46 -7.88 -10.36
CA GLU A 85 -10.52 -6.42 -10.50
C GLU A 85 -9.14 -5.87 -10.88
N VAL A 86 -9.07 -5.09 -11.95
CA VAL A 86 -7.83 -4.42 -12.38
C VAL A 86 -7.96 -2.92 -12.13
N VAL A 87 -7.02 -2.37 -11.38
CA VAL A 87 -7.01 -0.96 -10.97
C VAL A 87 -5.77 -0.27 -11.53
N GLU A 88 -5.95 0.87 -12.19
CA GLU A 88 -4.84 1.72 -12.60
C GLU A 88 -4.36 2.56 -11.42
N GLY A 89 -3.36 2.09 -10.69
CA GLY A 89 -2.86 2.77 -9.51
C GLY A 89 -2.51 1.80 -8.38
N MET A 90 -2.78 2.17 -7.13
CA MET A 90 -2.55 1.35 -5.96
C MET A 90 -3.84 1.20 -5.15
N GLN A 91 -4.15 -0.04 -4.78
CA GLN A 91 -5.23 -0.36 -3.85
C GLN A 91 -4.64 -0.98 -2.58
N PHE A 92 -5.22 -0.66 -1.43
CA PHE A 92 -4.84 -1.26 -0.15
C PHE A 92 -6.06 -1.44 0.76
N ASP A 93 -5.96 -2.40 1.67
CA ASP A 93 -6.99 -2.91 2.56
C ASP A 93 -7.27 -2.01 3.77
N ARG A 94 -7.51 -0.72 3.53
CA ARG A 94 -7.92 0.24 4.56
C ARG A 94 -8.95 1.20 3.99
N GLY A 95 -10.13 1.23 4.59
CA GLY A 95 -11.19 2.14 4.20
C GLY A 95 -11.20 3.45 4.99
N TYR A 96 -12.24 4.24 4.80
CA TYR A 96 -12.42 5.50 5.50
C TYR A 96 -12.55 5.30 7.02
N LEU A 97 -11.99 6.22 7.81
CA LEU A 97 -12.06 6.18 9.27
C LEU A 97 -13.44 6.56 9.83
N SER A 98 -14.24 7.26 9.07
CA SER A 98 -15.57 7.69 9.50
C SER A 98 -16.56 7.66 8.35
N PRO A 99 -17.78 7.11 8.56
CA PRO A 99 -18.85 7.16 7.55
C PRO A 99 -19.28 8.58 7.16
N TYR A 100 -18.97 9.58 7.98
CA TYR A 100 -19.26 10.98 7.67
C TYR A 100 -18.38 11.58 6.56
N PHE A 101 -17.37 10.86 6.09
CA PHE A 101 -16.59 11.24 4.91
C PHE A 101 -17.27 10.82 3.61
N ILE A 102 -18.28 9.96 3.64
CA ILE A 102 -19.01 9.48 2.46
C ILE A 102 -19.65 10.65 1.73
N ASN A 103 -19.33 10.82 0.46
CA ASN A 103 -19.94 11.80 -0.42
C ASN A 103 -20.83 11.15 -1.51
N ASN A 104 -20.66 9.87 -1.77
CA ASN A 104 -21.52 9.06 -2.64
C ASN A 104 -22.29 8.04 -1.79
N GLN A 105 -23.52 8.40 -1.43
CA GLN A 105 -24.37 7.58 -0.55
C GLN A 105 -24.91 6.32 -1.24
N GLU A 106 -25.07 6.32 -2.56
CA GLU A 106 -25.57 5.15 -3.28
C GLU A 106 -24.58 3.99 -3.23
N LYS A 107 -23.30 4.31 -3.38
CA LYS A 107 -22.22 3.32 -3.35
C LYS A 107 -21.54 3.18 -1.98
N MET A 108 -21.91 4.02 -1.02
CA MET A 108 -21.28 4.08 0.31
C MET A 108 -19.77 4.30 0.26
N ILE A 109 -19.31 5.17 -0.63
CA ILE A 109 -17.90 5.49 -0.86
C ILE A 109 -17.62 6.97 -0.74
N THR A 110 -16.36 7.30 -0.54
CA THR A 110 -15.82 8.66 -0.66
C THR A 110 -15.01 8.75 -1.94
N GLU A 111 -15.38 9.65 -2.84
CA GLU A 111 -14.64 9.93 -4.06
C GLU A 111 -13.99 11.31 -3.95
N LEU A 112 -12.68 11.37 -4.13
CA LEU A 112 -11.91 12.61 -4.16
C LEU A 112 -11.29 12.76 -5.55
N GLU A 113 -11.56 13.86 -6.23
CA GLU A 113 -10.97 14.21 -7.53
C GLU A 113 -9.80 15.17 -7.30
N ASP A 114 -8.70 14.94 -7.99
CA ASP A 114 -7.45 15.71 -7.88
C ASP A 114 -7.02 16.01 -6.43
N PRO A 115 -7.07 15.02 -5.50
CA PRO A 115 -6.75 15.26 -4.11
C PRO A 115 -5.26 15.48 -3.89
N MET A 116 -4.95 16.25 -2.86
CA MET A 116 -3.65 16.22 -2.20
C MET A 116 -3.63 15.09 -1.19
N ILE A 117 -2.48 14.44 -1.01
CA ILE A 117 -2.32 13.27 -0.14
C ILE A 117 -1.27 13.56 0.92
N LEU A 118 -1.68 13.54 2.18
CA LEU A 118 -0.79 13.62 3.33
C LEU A 118 -0.45 12.20 3.80
N LEU A 119 0.84 11.90 3.88
CA LEU A 119 1.38 10.64 4.36
C LEU A 119 2.08 10.86 5.71
N HIS A 120 1.62 10.18 6.75
CA HIS A 120 2.19 10.30 8.09
C HIS A 120 2.38 8.93 8.73
N ASP A 121 3.53 8.69 9.33
CA ASP A 121 3.89 7.37 9.89
C ASP A 121 3.36 7.14 11.31
N SER A 122 2.90 8.19 11.98
CA SER A 122 2.47 8.18 13.35
C SER A 122 0.98 8.53 13.48
N LYS A 123 0.45 8.48 14.71
CA LYS A 123 -0.95 8.84 15.00
C LYS A 123 -1.16 10.35 15.04
N ILE A 124 -2.31 10.78 14.54
CA ILE A 124 -2.75 12.17 14.57
C ILE A 124 -3.92 12.29 15.56
N SER A 125 -3.69 12.89 16.72
CA SER A 125 -4.71 13.13 17.74
C SER A 125 -5.00 14.62 17.95
N ASN A 126 -3.99 15.48 17.71
CA ASN A 126 -4.08 16.92 17.89
C ASN A 126 -4.33 17.62 16.55
N ILE A 127 -5.43 18.34 16.44
CA ILE A 127 -5.78 19.07 15.21
C ILE A 127 -4.88 20.28 14.96
N ARG A 128 -4.26 20.83 16.00
CA ARG A 128 -3.45 22.07 15.89
C ARG A 128 -2.28 21.88 14.94
N ASP A 129 -1.69 20.69 14.93
CA ASP A 129 -0.52 20.34 14.12
C ASP A 129 -0.89 20.29 12.61
N LEU A 130 -2.17 20.02 12.31
CA LEU A 130 -2.72 20.00 10.95
C LEU A 130 -3.29 21.35 10.46
N LEU A 131 -3.58 22.29 11.35
CA LEU A 131 -4.26 23.54 10.98
C LEU A 131 -3.57 24.31 9.86
N PRO A 132 -2.24 24.53 9.90
CA PRO A 132 -1.55 25.29 8.84
C PRO A 132 -1.69 24.61 7.47
N LEU A 133 -1.63 23.29 7.45
CA LEU A 133 -1.77 22.48 6.24
C LEU A 133 -3.20 22.53 5.71
N LEU A 134 -4.20 22.35 6.58
CA LEU A 134 -5.62 22.41 6.23
C LEU A 134 -6.01 23.78 5.64
N GLU A 135 -5.52 24.87 6.25
CA GLU A 135 -5.73 26.21 5.72
C GLU A 135 -5.13 26.41 4.34
N SER A 136 -3.93 25.86 4.12
CA SER A 136 -3.22 25.93 2.86
C SER A 136 -3.95 25.16 1.76
N VAL A 137 -4.43 23.94 2.08
CA VAL A 137 -5.24 23.11 1.16
C VAL A 137 -6.59 23.77 0.86
N ALA A 138 -7.25 24.34 1.88
CA ALA A 138 -8.50 25.08 1.71
C ALA A 138 -8.35 26.29 0.78
N LYS A 139 -7.27 27.06 0.93
CA LYS A 139 -6.94 28.19 0.04
C LYS A 139 -6.66 27.74 -1.39
N ALA A 140 -6.06 26.56 -1.56
CA ALA A 140 -5.82 25.96 -2.87
C ALA A 140 -7.10 25.39 -3.52
N GLY A 141 -8.21 25.28 -2.77
CA GLY A 141 -9.48 24.72 -3.25
C GLY A 141 -9.41 23.24 -3.61
N LYS A 142 -8.43 22.52 -3.07
CA LYS A 142 -8.19 21.09 -3.33
C LYS A 142 -8.84 20.24 -2.25
N SER A 143 -9.11 18.97 -2.58
CA SER A 143 -9.46 17.94 -1.59
C SER A 143 -8.21 17.37 -0.95
N LEU A 144 -8.35 16.85 0.26
CA LEU A 144 -7.24 16.25 1.03
C LEU A 144 -7.58 14.83 1.44
N LEU A 145 -6.68 13.90 1.14
CA LEU A 145 -6.65 12.58 1.74
C LEU A 145 -5.55 12.55 2.80
N ILE A 146 -5.87 12.06 3.99
CA ILE A 146 -4.91 11.83 5.07
C ILE A 146 -4.73 10.32 5.23
N ILE A 147 -3.50 9.84 5.05
CA ILE A 147 -3.09 8.47 5.30
C ILE A 147 -2.11 8.49 6.47
N ALA A 148 -2.54 8.01 7.63
CA ALA A 148 -1.74 8.02 8.85
C ALA A 148 -1.83 6.69 9.58
N GLU A 149 -0.98 6.44 10.57
CA GLU A 149 -1.13 5.26 11.42
C GLU A 149 -2.54 5.17 12.00
N ASP A 150 -3.03 6.27 12.54
CA ASP A 150 -4.42 6.45 12.97
C ASP A 150 -4.74 7.95 13.01
N VAL A 151 -6.03 8.30 12.89
CA VAL A 151 -6.52 9.65 13.16
C VAL A 151 -7.65 9.52 14.16
N GLU A 152 -7.43 10.06 15.36
CA GLU A 152 -8.35 9.84 16.48
C GLU A 152 -8.66 11.14 17.26
N GLY A 153 -9.60 11.04 18.18
CA GLY A 153 -9.93 12.09 19.12
C GLY A 153 -10.42 13.40 18.47
N GLU A 154 -9.84 14.52 18.91
CA GLU A 154 -10.19 15.87 18.47
C GLU A 154 -9.88 16.09 16.98
N ALA A 155 -8.79 15.50 16.49
CA ALA A 155 -8.40 15.62 15.09
C ALA A 155 -9.47 15.04 14.16
N LEU A 156 -9.90 13.80 14.39
CA LEU A 156 -10.94 13.16 13.59
C LEU A 156 -12.26 13.92 13.64
N ALA A 157 -12.70 14.32 14.83
CA ALA A 157 -13.96 15.05 15.02
C ALA A 157 -13.95 16.37 14.25
N THR A 158 -12.85 17.11 14.30
CA THR A 158 -12.72 18.39 13.61
C THR A 158 -12.68 18.21 12.09
N LEU A 159 -11.98 17.20 11.58
CA LEU A 159 -11.95 16.86 10.14
C LEU A 159 -13.37 16.54 9.64
N VAL A 160 -14.11 15.72 10.38
CA VAL A 160 -15.50 15.37 10.05
C VAL A 160 -16.39 16.63 10.01
N VAL A 161 -16.32 17.49 11.02
CA VAL A 161 -17.12 18.73 11.06
C VAL A 161 -16.79 19.66 9.89
N ASN A 162 -15.51 19.83 9.57
CA ASN A 162 -15.10 20.68 8.45
C ASN A 162 -15.52 20.10 7.09
N ASN A 163 -15.45 18.78 6.93
CA ASN A 163 -15.96 18.10 5.74
C ASN A 163 -17.47 18.27 5.58
N MET A 164 -18.24 18.07 6.66
CA MET A 164 -19.71 18.25 6.67
C MET A 164 -20.13 19.69 6.38
N ARG A 165 -19.35 20.67 6.84
CA ARG A 165 -19.58 22.09 6.57
C ARG A 165 -19.14 22.53 5.16
N GLY A 166 -18.46 21.66 4.42
CA GLY A 166 -17.95 21.96 3.10
C GLY A 166 -16.80 22.98 3.08
N VAL A 167 -16.15 23.20 4.23
CA VAL A 167 -14.98 24.11 4.31
C VAL A 167 -13.78 23.51 3.59
N VAL A 168 -13.54 22.22 3.80
CA VAL A 168 -12.51 21.43 3.10
C VAL A 168 -13.10 20.06 2.82
N LYS A 169 -12.96 19.58 1.59
CA LYS A 169 -13.25 18.18 1.26
C LYS A 169 -12.09 17.33 1.75
N VAL A 170 -12.28 16.66 2.87
CA VAL A 170 -11.23 15.84 3.49
C VAL A 170 -11.74 14.44 3.78
N SER A 171 -10.88 13.47 3.60
CA SER A 171 -11.07 12.10 4.09
C SER A 171 -9.81 11.60 4.77
N ALA A 172 -9.97 10.61 5.63
CA ALA A 172 -8.87 9.99 6.33
C ALA A 172 -9.01 8.47 6.35
N CYS A 173 -7.90 7.77 6.15
CA CYS A 173 -7.81 6.32 6.28
C CYS A 173 -6.54 5.93 7.05
N LYS A 174 -6.52 4.69 7.55
CA LYS A 174 -5.32 4.14 8.19
C LYS A 174 -4.30 3.75 7.14
N ALA A 175 -3.02 3.94 7.47
CA ALA A 175 -1.93 3.43 6.67
C ALA A 175 -1.96 1.89 6.61
N PRO A 176 -1.69 1.28 5.45
CA PRO A 176 -1.67 -0.16 5.31
C PRO A 176 -0.46 -0.78 6.01
N GLY A 177 -0.60 -2.02 6.48
CA GLY A 177 0.45 -2.75 7.17
C GLY A 177 0.68 -2.33 8.62
N PHE A 178 1.72 -2.92 9.23
CA PHE A 178 2.12 -2.70 10.62
C PHE A 178 3.65 -2.60 10.73
N GLY A 179 4.16 -1.82 11.67
CA GLY A 179 5.60 -1.68 11.93
C GLY A 179 6.37 -1.26 10.68
N ASP A 180 7.49 -1.93 10.39
CA ASP A 180 8.36 -1.61 9.26
C ASP A 180 7.67 -1.77 7.90
N ARG A 181 6.74 -2.73 7.79
CA ARG A 181 5.95 -2.91 6.57
C ARG A 181 5.05 -1.70 6.28
N ARG A 182 4.51 -1.05 7.32
CA ARG A 182 3.72 0.17 7.16
C ARG A 182 4.56 1.31 6.60
N LYS A 183 5.81 1.47 7.10
CA LYS A 183 6.74 2.49 6.59
C LYS A 183 7.05 2.26 5.11
N ALA A 184 7.38 1.03 4.75
CA ALA A 184 7.65 0.68 3.35
C ALA A 184 6.44 0.97 2.44
N MET A 185 5.23 0.61 2.87
CA MET A 185 4.01 0.89 2.09
C MET A 185 3.69 2.38 1.99
N LEU A 186 3.96 3.17 3.03
CA LEU A 186 3.84 4.64 2.95
C LEU A 186 4.85 5.23 1.97
N GLU A 187 6.08 4.71 1.93
CA GLU A 187 7.10 5.10 0.96
C GLU A 187 6.68 4.74 -0.47
N ASP A 188 6.11 3.56 -0.69
CA ASP A 188 5.57 3.17 -2.00
C ASP A 188 4.46 4.12 -2.47
N ILE A 189 3.54 4.50 -1.56
CA ILE A 189 2.50 5.48 -1.85
C ILE A 189 3.12 6.87 -2.12
N ALA A 190 4.16 7.26 -1.38
CA ALA A 190 4.85 8.52 -1.59
C ALA A 190 5.51 8.58 -2.98
N ILE A 191 6.18 7.52 -3.39
CA ILE A 191 6.78 7.41 -4.73
C ILE A 191 5.69 7.49 -5.81
N LEU A 192 4.60 6.75 -5.64
CA LEU A 192 3.48 6.73 -6.59
C LEU A 192 2.84 8.10 -6.77
N THR A 193 2.67 8.84 -5.68
CA THR A 193 1.93 10.12 -5.66
C THR A 193 2.83 11.35 -5.77
N GLY A 194 4.16 11.17 -5.75
CA GLY A 194 5.15 12.24 -5.74
C GLY A 194 5.18 13.04 -4.44
N GLY A 195 4.69 12.45 -3.34
CA GLY A 195 4.69 13.05 -2.00
C GLY A 195 5.89 12.67 -1.15
N THR A 196 5.88 13.13 0.09
CA THR A 196 6.89 12.80 1.10
C THR A 196 6.21 12.28 2.35
N VAL A 197 6.74 11.20 2.93
CA VAL A 197 6.25 10.69 4.21
C VAL A 197 6.72 11.62 5.33
N ILE A 198 5.78 12.19 6.06
CA ILE A 198 6.05 13.02 7.22
C ILE A 198 6.32 12.11 8.42
N SER A 199 7.57 12.08 8.88
CA SER A 199 8.04 11.28 9.99
C SER A 199 9.00 12.05 10.86
N GLU A 200 8.85 11.96 12.16
CA GLU A 200 9.79 12.55 13.12
C GLU A 200 11.19 11.94 13.02
N GLU A 201 11.28 10.67 12.61
CA GLU A 201 12.56 9.98 12.40
C GLU A 201 13.40 10.63 11.29
N VAL A 202 12.74 11.22 10.29
CA VAL A 202 13.39 11.95 9.18
C VAL A 202 13.53 13.44 9.49
N GLY A 203 13.07 13.88 10.67
CA GLY A 203 13.11 15.27 11.09
C GLY A 203 12.00 16.14 10.49
N LEU A 204 10.95 15.53 9.94
CA LEU A 204 9.77 16.22 9.43
C LEU A 204 8.64 16.15 10.45
N SER A 205 8.00 17.29 10.75
CA SER A 205 6.81 17.36 11.60
C SER A 205 5.60 17.87 10.83
N LEU A 206 4.41 17.54 11.31
CA LEU A 206 3.15 18.01 10.70
C LEU A 206 3.05 19.55 10.72
N GLU A 207 3.60 20.21 11.74
CA GLU A 207 3.60 21.67 11.87
C GLU A 207 4.42 22.36 10.76
N THR A 208 5.47 21.69 10.28
CA THR A 208 6.35 22.21 9.22
C THR A 208 5.99 21.72 7.83
N ALA A 209 4.98 20.83 7.73
CA ALA A 209 4.53 20.27 6.46
C ALA A 209 3.96 21.38 5.57
N THR A 210 4.38 21.39 4.32
CA THR A 210 3.92 22.33 3.28
C THR A 210 3.14 21.59 2.19
N ILE A 211 2.46 22.33 1.33
CA ILE A 211 1.77 21.76 0.17
C ILE A 211 2.73 20.97 -0.73
N GLU A 212 3.99 21.37 -0.81
CA GLU A 212 5.02 20.72 -1.61
C GLU A 212 5.40 19.31 -1.09
N SER A 213 5.16 19.05 0.20
CA SER A 213 5.36 17.73 0.81
C SER A 213 4.21 16.76 0.52
N LEU A 214 3.07 17.27 0.05
CA LEU A 214 1.89 16.46 -0.23
C LEU A 214 2.03 15.74 -1.57
N GLY A 215 1.61 14.49 -1.59
CA GLY A 215 1.41 13.76 -2.84
C GLY A 215 0.16 14.24 -3.59
N THR A 216 0.04 13.86 -4.85
CA THR A 216 -1.12 14.15 -5.70
C THR A 216 -1.61 12.88 -6.39
N ALA A 217 -2.90 12.79 -6.61
CA ALA A 217 -3.49 11.72 -7.42
C ALA A 217 -4.57 12.30 -8.34
N LYS A 218 -4.92 11.57 -9.40
CA LYS A 218 -6.03 11.93 -10.29
C LYS A 218 -7.38 11.69 -9.60
N LYS A 219 -7.49 10.56 -8.92
CA LYS A 219 -8.70 10.17 -8.20
C LYS A 219 -8.34 9.27 -7.03
N VAL A 220 -9.06 9.43 -5.93
CA VAL A 220 -9.02 8.49 -4.80
C VAL A 220 -10.43 8.06 -4.47
N VAL A 221 -10.62 6.75 -4.31
CA VAL A 221 -11.87 6.14 -3.92
C VAL A 221 -11.65 5.38 -2.62
N LEU A 222 -12.40 5.76 -1.58
CA LEU A 222 -12.38 5.05 -0.31
C LEU A 222 -13.72 4.35 -0.10
N SER A 223 -13.67 3.05 0.07
CA SER A 223 -14.80 2.24 0.52
C SER A 223 -14.73 2.02 2.04
N LYS A 224 -15.57 1.17 2.57
CA LYS A 224 -15.51 0.77 3.97
C LYS A 224 -14.24 -0.03 4.30
N GLU A 225 -13.72 -0.77 3.34
CA GLU A 225 -12.65 -1.75 3.54
C GLU A 225 -11.38 -1.38 2.78
N ASN A 226 -11.51 -0.75 1.60
CA ASN A 226 -10.40 -0.50 0.69
C ASN A 226 -10.27 0.96 0.31
N THR A 227 -9.04 1.38 0.03
CA THR A 227 -8.73 2.67 -0.57
C THR A 227 -7.96 2.44 -1.87
N THR A 228 -8.45 3.03 -2.95
CA THR A 228 -7.84 2.98 -4.28
C THR A 228 -7.32 4.36 -4.65
N VAL A 229 -6.03 4.46 -4.94
CA VAL A 229 -5.35 5.69 -5.37
C VAL A 229 -5.00 5.55 -6.85
N THR A 230 -5.66 6.30 -7.71
CA THR A 230 -5.41 6.32 -9.16
C THR A 230 -4.54 7.53 -9.51
N VAL A 231 -3.41 7.30 -10.16
CA VAL A 231 -2.50 8.36 -10.62
C VAL A 231 -2.49 8.48 -12.14
N SER A 232 -2.21 9.68 -12.66
CA SER A 232 -1.98 9.86 -14.10
C SER A 232 -0.58 9.38 -14.45
N TYR A 233 -0.44 8.66 -15.54
CA TYR A 233 0.82 8.10 -16.06
C TYR A 233 1.93 9.12 -16.38
N THR A 234 1.68 10.40 -16.23
CA THR A 234 2.61 11.48 -16.61
C THR A 234 3.79 11.66 -15.63
N HIS A 235 3.83 10.98 -14.50
CA HIS A 235 4.89 11.12 -13.49
C HIS A 235 5.85 9.94 -13.37
N LEU A 236 5.60 8.83 -14.08
CA LEU A 236 6.49 7.66 -14.09
C LEU A 236 7.51 7.71 -15.26
N THR A 237 8.24 8.80 -15.39
CA THR A 237 9.52 8.75 -16.08
C THR A 237 10.58 8.31 -15.07
N LEU A 238 10.83 7.00 -15.00
CA LEU A 238 12.04 6.46 -14.40
C LEU A 238 13.23 7.14 -15.08
N PRO A 239 14.17 7.74 -14.33
CA PRO A 239 15.43 8.16 -14.93
C PRO A 239 16.17 6.91 -15.39
N THR A 240 16.13 6.63 -16.66
CA THR A 240 17.05 5.69 -17.32
C THR A 240 18.44 6.28 -17.19
N SER A 241 19.17 5.97 -16.13
CA SER A 241 20.61 6.15 -16.11
C SER A 241 21.22 5.05 -16.96
N VAL A 242 21.40 5.34 -18.24
CA VAL A 242 22.34 4.65 -19.12
C VAL A 242 23.72 5.11 -18.72
N THR A 243 24.54 4.25 -18.22
CA THR A 243 25.95 4.06 -18.58
C THR A 243 26.47 2.78 -17.95
#